data_e7418d4739b306b22618f546b7b052c9
#
_entry.id   e7418d4739b306b22618f546b7b052c9
#
_cell.length_a   1.000
_cell.length_b   1.000
_cell.length_c   1.000
_cell.angle_alpha   90.00
_cell.angle_beta   90.00
_cell.angle_gamma   90.00
#
_symmetry.space_group_name_H-M   'P 1'
#
loop_
_entity.id
_entity.type
_entity.pdbx_description
1 polymer ?
#
loop_
_entity_poly.entity_id
_entity_poly.type
_entity_poly.pdbx_seq_one_letter_code
_entity_poly.pdbx_strand_id
1 'polypeptide(L)'
;EKAILDKFSTVDVLEAEVHELSERVENVSGRLVSSYQKIGLVKYDAFKEIGGKLSFVLVLLTEEDNGFIINSMHSSREGCFTYAKEVVNGEAFVILSEEEQQALEEAKSNIGLKKFSDGE
;
A
#
# COMPACT_ATOMS: atom_id res chain seq x y z
N GLU A 1 -42.36 -12.38 -32.15
CA GLU A 1 -41.02 -12.53 -32.70
C GLU A 1 -40.13 -11.34 -32.43
N LYS A 2 -40.66 -10.16 -32.67
CA LYS A 2 -39.91 -8.94 -32.49
C LYS A 2 -39.51 -8.73 -31.01
N ALA A 3 -40.40 -9.06 -30.08
CA ALA A 3 -40.15 -8.95 -28.66
C ALA A 3 -39.09 -9.98 -28.23
N ILE A 4 -39.04 -11.14 -28.83
CA ILE A 4 -38.04 -12.16 -28.53
C ILE A 4 -36.68 -11.73 -29.07
N LEU A 5 -36.63 -11.17 -30.26
CA LEU A 5 -35.39 -10.65 -30.85
C LEU A 5 -34.85 -9.48 -30.05
N ASP A 6 -35.72 -8.60 -29.58
CA ASP A 6 -35.32 -7.47 -28.71
C ASP A 6 -34.76 -7.97 -27.38
N LYS A 7 -35.35 -9.03 -26.83
CA LYS A 7 -34.85 -9.65 -25.59
C LYS A 7 -33.46 -10.26 -25.77
N PHE A 8 -33.24 -10.99 -26.85
CA PHE A 8 -31.94 -11.56 -27.17
C PHE A 8 -30.91 -10.47 -27.39
N SER A 9 -31.27 -9.41 -28.11
CA SER A 9 -30.37 -8.28 -28.32
C SER A 9 -29.99 -7.59 -27.00
N THR A 10 -30.96 -7.45 -26.09
CA THR A 10 -30.70 -6.86 -24.76
C THR A 10 -29.79 -7.75 -23.93
N VAL A 11 -30.01 -9.05 -23.94
CA VAL A 11 -29.15 -10.01 -23.24
C VAL A 11 -27.72 -9.97 -23.80
N ASP A 12 -27.57 -9.95 -25.13
CA ASP A 12 -26.25 -9.83 -25.74
C ASP A 12 -25.53 -8.57 -25.37
N VAL A 13 -26.24 -7.44 -25.30
CA VAL A 13 -25.67 -6.17 -24.87
C VAL A 13 -25.23 -6.24 -23.41
N LEU A 14 -26.06 -6.82 -22.55
CA LEU A 14 -25.73 -6.96 -21.13
C LEU A 14 -24.53 -7.89 -20.92
N GLU A 15 -24.48 -8.99 -21.69
CA GLU A 15 -23.31 -9.88 -21.60
C GLU A 15 -22.03 -9.18 -22.04
N ALA A 16 -22.10 -8.37 -23.10
CA ALA A 16 -20.95 -7.61 -23.56
C ALA A 16 -20.52 -6.58 -22.53
N GLU A 17 -21.48 -5.91 -21.88
CA GLU A 17 -21.19 -4.94 -20.82
C GLU A 17 -20.57 -5.60 -19.60
N VAL A 18 -21.07 -6.77 -19.21
CA VAL A 18 -20.52 -7.53 -18.08
C VAL A 18 -19.10 -7.96 -18.40
N HIS A 19 -18.85 -8.44 -19.61
CA HIS A 19 -17.51 -8.86 -20.03
C HIS A 19 -16.53 -7.68 -20.00
N GLU A 20 -16.94 -6.54 -20.53
CA GLU A 20 -16.12 -5.33 -20.52
C GLU A 20 -15.83 -4.88 -19.08
N LEU A 21 -16.87 -4.92 -18.23
CA LEU A 21 -16.71 -4.55 -16.83
C LEU A 21 -15.76 -5.49 -16.11
N SER A 22 -15.86 -6.79 -16.36
CA SER A 22 -14.96 -7.79 -15.81
C SER A 22 -13.50 -7.53 -16.21
N GLU A 23 -13.27 -7.18 -17.46
CA GLU A 23 -11.93 -6.83 -17.93
C GLU A 23 -11.40 -5.59 -17.24
N ARG A 24 -12.24 -4.59 -17.03
CA ARG A 24 -11.85 -3.37 -16.31
C ARG A 24 -11.51 -3.66 -14.86
N VAL A 25 -12.32 -4.51 -14.21
CA VAL A 25 -12.08 -4.90 -12.83
C VAL A 25 -10.76 -5.66 -12.71
N GLU A 26 -10.48 -6.58 -13.61
CA GLU A 26 -9.23 -7.32 -13.63
C GLU A 26 -8.03 -6.39 -13.83
N ASN A 27 -8.16 -5.42 -14.73
CA ASN A 27 -7.12 -4.43 -14.98
C ASN A 27 -6.86 -3.58 -13.73
N VAL A 28 -7.91 -3.08 -13.11
CA VAL A 28 -7.80 -2.27 -11.89
C VAL A 28 -7.21 -3.09 -10.76
N SER A 29 -7.67 -4.32 -10.57
CA SER A 29 -7.16 -5.20 -9.52
C SER A 29 -5.67 -5.50 -9.72
N GLY A 30 -5.25 -5.74 -10.95
CA GLY A 30 -3.83 -5.96 -11.26
C GLY A 30 -2.97 -4.73 -10.95
N ARG A 31 -3.50 -3.55 -11.23
CA ARG A 31 -2.80 -2.31 -10.92
C ARG A 31 -2.75 -2.05 -9.43
N LEU A 32 -3.81 -2.41 -8.70
CA LEU A 32 -3.84 -2.28 -7.25
C LEU A 32 -2.82 -3.17 -6.56
N VAL A 33 -2.65 -4.40 -7.04
CA VAL A 33 -1.69 -5.33 -6.45
C VAL A 33 -0.28 -4.73 -6.45
N SER A 34 0.09 -4.00 -7.49
CA SER A 34 1.41 -3.38 -7.59
C SER A 34 1.46 -1.97 -7.01
N SER A 35 0.34 -1.45 -6.50
CA SER A 35 0.28 -0.13 -5.88
C SER A 35 0.60 -0.21 -4.40
N TYR A 36 1.08 0.90 -3.84
CA TYR A 36 1.31 0.97 -2.40
C TYR A 36 -0.01 1.13 -1.68
N GLN A 37 -0.35 0.17 -0.84
CA GLN A 37 -1.62 0.11 -0.13
C GLN A 37 -1.47 0.10 1.39
N LYS A 38 -0.30 -0.25 1.88
CA LYS A 38 -0.04 -0.42 3.30
C LYS A 38 0.91 0.65 3.77
N ILE A 39 0.55 1.32 4.84
CA ILE A 39 1.31 2.45 5.35
C ILE A 39 1.60 2.23 6.83
N GLY A 40 2.87 2.45 7.21
CA GLY A 40 3.26 2.52 8.61
C GLY A 40 3.96 3.84 8.84
N LEU A 41 3.62 4.52 9.92
CA LEU A 41 4.22 5.80 10.27
C LEU A 41 4.51 5.83 11.75
N VAL A 42 5.77 6.05 12.09
CA VAL A 42 6.20 6.22 13.47
C VAL A 42 6.92 7.57 13.58
N LYS A 43 6.40 8.42 14.45
CA LYS A 43 7.04 9.70 14.76
C LYS A 43 7.83 9.54 16.06
N TYR A 44 9.02 10.06 16.07
CA TYR A 44 9.90 9.90 17.23
C TYR A 44 10.88 11.06 17.32
N ASP A 45 11.62 11.09 18.43
CA ASP A 45 12.66 12.08 18.65
C ASP A 45 14.02 11.38 18.56
N ALA A 46 14.62 11.42 17.39
CA ALA A 46 15.86 10.70 17.11
C ALA A 46 17.04 11.18 17.97
N PHE A 47 17.05 12.45 18.32
CA PHE A 47 18.17 13.07 19.02
C PHE A 47 17.83 13.47 20.45
N LYS A 48 16.62 13.14 20.90
CA LYS A 48 16.11 13.46 22.25
C LYS A 48 16.25 14.95 22.58
N GLU A 49 15.89 15.77 21.63
CA GLU A 49 15.93 17.22 21.78
C GLU A 49 14.61 17.77 22.31
N ILE A 50 14.66 18.98 22.86
CA ILE A 50 13.47 19.69 23.28
C ILE A 50 12.77 20.23 22.03
N GLY A 51 11.47 20.09 21.93
CA GLY A 51 10.70 20.60 20.80
C GLY A 51 9.82 19.58 20.10
N GLY A 52 9.82 18.35 20.59
CA GLY A 52 8.90 17.33 20.13
C GLY A 52 9.47 16.34 19.15
N LYS A 53 8.59 15.53 18.59
CA LYS A 53 8.95 14.41 17.70
C LYS A 53 8.92 14.87 16.25
N LEU A 54 10.02 15.42 15.79
CA LEU A 54 10.15 15.88 14.39
C LEU A 54 10.66 14.79 13.46
N SER A 55 11.33 13.78 13.98
CA SER A 55 11.80 12.65 13.19
C SER A 55 10.66 11.68 12.90
N PHE A 56 10.75 10.97 11.79
CA PHE A 56 9.73 9.99 11.46
C PHE A 56 10.28 8.85 10.59
N VAL A 57 9.60 7.72 10.68
CA VAL A 57 9.80 6.59 9.79
C VAL A 57 8.51 6.36 9.05
N LEU A 58 8.58 6.32 7.72
CA LEU A 58 7.44 6.03 6.86
C LEU A 58 7.72 4.76 6.09
N VAL A 59 6.77 3.83 6.13
CA VAL A 59 6.84 2.59 5.37
C VAL A 59 5.67 2.53 4.40
N LEU A 60 5.97 2.26 3.14
CA LEU A 60 4.96 2.04 2.11
C LEU A 60 5.18 0.66 1.52
N LEU A 61 4.14 -0.16 1.53
CA LEU A 61 4.20 -1.52 1.01
C LEU A 61 3.05 -1.78 0.04
N THR A 62 3.33 -2.61 -0.95
CA THR A 62 2.29 -3.16 -1.82
C THR A 62 1.55 -4.27 -1.08
N GLU A 63 0.53 -4.83 -1.71
CA GLU A 63 -0.21 -5.95 -1.14
C GLU A 63 0.70 -7.14 -0.79
N GLU A 64 1.76 -7.33 -1.54
CA GLU A 64 2.70 -8.43 -1.33
C GLU A 64 3.85 -8.08 -0.38
N ASP A 65 3.74 -6.95 0.32
CA ASP A 65 4.73 -6.47 1.28
C ASP A 65 6.07 -6.11 0.63
N ASN A 66 5.99 -5.55 -0.57
CA ASN A 66 7.14 -4.99 -1.26
C ASN A 66 7.07 -3.46 -1.20
N GLY A 67 8.18 -2.82 -0.92
CA GLY A 67 8.19 -1.38 -0.88
C GLY A 67 9.46 -0.84 -0.27
N PHE A 68 9.30 0.18 0.56
CA PHE A 68 10.47 0.85 1.11
C PHE A 68 10.17 1.50 2.46
N ILE A 69 11.24 1.77 3.17
CA ILE A 69 11.21 2.47 4.45
C ILE A 69 11.99 3.77 4.26
N ILE A 70 11.37 4.88 4.63
CA ILE A 70 12.05 6.17 4.65
C ILE A 70 12.19 6.56 6.11
N ASN A 71 13.41 6.85 6.55
CA ASN A 71 13.68 7.34 7.89
C ASN A 71 14.27 8.74 7.77
N SER A 72 13.58 9.71 8.32
CA SER A 72 13.99 11.10 8.29
C SER A 72 14.23 11.57 9.73
N MET A 73 15.48 11.83 10.04
CA MET A 73 15.89 12.26 11.37
C MET A 73 16.17 13.76 11.36
N HIS A 74 15.49 14.46 12.23
CA HIS A 74 15.56 15.92 12.31
C HIS A 74 16.22 16.36 13.60
N SER A 75 17.26 17.19 13.48
CA SER A 75 17.92 17.79 14.59
C SER A 75 17.96 19.30 14.38
N SER A 76 17.65 20.07 15.42
CA SER A 76 17.76 21.52 15.35
C SER A 76 19.21 22.00 15.31
N ARG A 77 20.14 21.15 15.72
CA ARG A 77 21.57 21.46 15.75
C ARG A 77 22.33 20.93 14.55
N GLU A 78 22.05 19.68 14.17
CA GLU A 78 22.84 18.97 13.19
C GLU A 78 22.20 18.89 11.80
N GLY A 79 20.97 19.33 11.67
CA GLY A 79 20.26 19.33 10.42
C GLY A 79 19.38 18.10 10.24
N CYS A 80 19.11 17.75 9.00
CA CYS A 80 18.19 16.67 8.65
C CYS A 80 18.93 15.59 7.90
N PHE A 81 18.70 14.34 8.31
CA PHE A 81 19.29 13.16 7.65
C PHE A 81 18.16 12.25 7.20
N THR A 82 18.10 11.96 5.92
CA THR A 82 17.07 11.11 5.36
C THR A 82 17.70 9.99 4.53
N TYR A 83 17.22 8.78 4.74
CA TYR A 83 17.65 7.65 3.95
C TYR A 83 16.51 6.65 3.76
N ALA A 84 16.67 5.77 2.77
CA ALA A 84 15.65 4.79 2.43
C ALA A 84 16.25 3.38 2.47
N LYS A 85 15.40 2.42 2.83
CA LYS A 85 15.76 1.00 2.83
C LYS A 85 14.68 0.24 2.06
N GLU A 86 15.09 -0.73 1.28
CA GLU A 86 14.18 -1.53 0.48
C GLU A 86 13.59 -2.67 1.29
N VAL A 87 12.31 -2.97 1.04
CA VAL A 87 11.61 -4.10 1.65
C VAL A 87 11.12 -5.02 0.54
N VAL A 88 11.44 -6.30 0.64
CA VAL A 88 11.02 -7.31 -0.32
C VAL A 88 10.37 -8.45 0.47
N ASN A 89 9.12 -8.78 0.11
CA ASN A 89 8.34 -9.82 0.77
C ASN A 89 8.29 -9.66 2.30
N GLY A 90 8.19 -8.40 2.73
CA GLY A 90 8.09 -8.08 4.14
C GLY A 90 9.40 -8.08 4.91
N GLU A 91 10.52 -8.24 4.22
CA GLU A 91 11.83 -8.30 4.85
C GLU A 91 12.78 -7.24 4.29
N ALA A 92 13.56 -6.66 5.16
CA ALA A 92 14.64 -5.77 4.77
C ALA A 92 15.96 -6.54 4.86
N PHE A 93 16.85 -6.29 3.90
CA PHE A 93 18.15 -6.98 3.86
C PHE A 93 19.24 -6.25 4.64
N VAL A 94 18.85 -5.18 5.32
CA VAL A 94 19.75 -4.40 6.18
C VAL A 94 19.16 -4.34 7.57
N ILE A 95 20.00 -4.03 8.55
CA ILE A 95 19.56 -3.93 9.93
C ILE A 95 18.60 -2.74 10.09
N LEU A 96 17.48 -2.98 10.73
CA LEU A 96 16.48 -1.95 11.01
C LEU A 96 16.61 -1.45 12.44
N SER A 97 16.39 -0.16 12.62
CA SER A 97 16.26 0.40 13.96
C SER A 97 14.95 -0.04 14.59
N GLU A 98 14.80 0.19 15.88
CA GLU A 98 13.57 -0.16 16.59
C GLU A 98 12.35 0.55 15.99
N GLU A 99 12.50 1.84 15.70
CA GLU A 99 11.43 2.62 15.08
C GLU A 99 11.09 2.14 13.67
N GLU A 100 12.11 1.78 12.90
CA GLU A 100 11.91 1.24 11.56
C GLU A 100 11.18 -0.10 11.61
N GLN A 101 11.56 -0.96 12.55
CA GLN A 101 10.89 -2.24 12.72
C GLN A 101 9.43 -2.05 13.15
N GLN A 102 9.17 -1.11 14.05
CA GLN A 102 7.82 -0.79 14.49
C GLN A 102 6.95 -0.30 13.32
N ALA A 103 7.47 0.60 12.50
CA ALA A 103 6.76 1.13 11.35
C ALA A 103 6.49 0.03 10.32
N LEU A 104 7.45 -0.87 10.11
CA LEU A 104 7.29 -1.99 9.19
C LEU A 104 6.18 -2.94 9.66
N GLU A 105 6.16 -3.28 10.94
CA GLU A 105 5.13 -4.14 11.50
C GLU A 105 3.75 -3.47 11.40
N GLU A 106 3.67 -2.17 11.63
CA GLU A 106 2.42 -1.42 11.48
C GLU A 106 1.93 -1.49 10.03
N ALA A 107 2.81 -1.28 9.06
CA ALA A 107 2.44 -1.37 7.65
C ALA A 107 1.96 -2.77 7.28
N LYS A 108 2.66 -3.80 7.73
CA LYS A 108 2.31 -5.19 7.44
C LYS A 108 0.94 -5.59 8.01
N SER A 109 0.51 -4.95 9.08
CA SER A 109 -0.78 -5.25 9.70
C SER A 109 -1.95 -4.53 9.03
N ASN A 110 -1.68 -3.61 8.11
CA ASN A 110 -2.73 -2.88 7.39
C ASN A 110 -3.47 -3.77 6.40
N ILE A 111 -4.72 -3.37 6.15
CA ILE A 111 -5.59 -4.10 5.23
C ILE A 111 -5.16 -3.84 3.78
N GLY A 112 -4.81 -4.90 3.05
CA GLY A 112 -4.61 -4.83 1.63
C GLY A 112 -5.80 -5.38 0.88
N LEU A 113 -5.72 -5.41 -0.44
CA LEU A 113 -6.77 -5.92 -1.31
C LEU A 113 -7.12 -7.38 -0.97
N LYS A 114 -6.12 -8.15 -0.62
CA LYS A 114 -6.25 -9.57 -0.30
C LYS A 114 -7.20 -9.82 0.87
N LYS A 115 -7.19 -8.95 1.86
CA LYS A 115 -8.03 -9.10 3.05
C LYS A 115 -9.50 -8.83 2.73
N PHE A 116 -9.77 -7.94 1.81
CA PHE A 116 -11.13 -7.69 1.35
C PHE A 116 -11.66 -8.83 0.48
N SER A 117 -10.81 -9.44 -0.33
CA SER A 117 -11.21 -10.55 -1.20
C SER A 117 -11.52 -11.82 -0.43
N ASP A 118 -11.06 -11.94 0.82
CA ASP A 118 -11.37 -13.06 1.69
C ASP A 118 -12.75 -12.94 2.34
N GLY A 119 -13.49 -11.87 2.05
CA GLY A 119 -14.86 -11.71 2.49
C GLY A 119 -15.02 -11.28 3.94
N GLU A 120 -13.99 -10.73 4.54
CA GLU A 120 -14.03 -10.30 5.94
C GLU A 120 -14.13 -8.79 6.17
#